data_f07b680b1fd3b8bec9c31579d937f8ab
#
_entry.id   f07b680b1fd3b8bec9c31579d937f8ab
#
_cell.length_a   1.000
_cell.length_b   1.000
_cell.length_c   1.000
_cell.angle_alpha   90.00
_cell.angle_beta   90.00
_cell.angle_gamma   90.00
#
_symmetry.space_group_name_H-M   'P 1'
#
loop_
_entity.id
_entity.type
_entity.pdbx_description
1 polymer ?
#
loop_
_entity_poly.entity_id
_entity_poly.type
_entity_poly.pdbx_seq_one_letter_code
_entity_poly.pdbx_strand_id
1 'polypeptide(L)'
;MRAGELCVRDVVTAFSDEPVIDVARRMAEYGVGDVIVVIDERSGLPRPIGIITDRDLVIHVLARSDLVPANVKVADVMRRELVVAREDDDIEAVVAKMREHAIRRMPIVDDRGGLQGMLSIDDVLGWMRDQLAATTKTVERQGHVRYH
;
A
#
# COMPACT_ATOMS: atom_id res chain seq x y z
N MET A 1 -8.43 -8.64 -14.03
CA MET A 1 -7.27 -7.90 -13.49
C MET A 1 -6.97 -8.40 -12.09
N ARG A 2 -5.78 -8.89 -11.88
CA ARG A 2 -5.30 -9.39 -10.60
C ARG A 2 -4.54 -8.31 -9.85
N ALA A 3 -4.57 -8.37 -8.52
CA ALA A 3 -3.91 -7.38 -7.66
C ALA A 3 -2.41 -7.25 -7.96
N GLY A 4 -1.71 -8.36 -8.19
CA GLY A 4 -0.29 -8.37 -8.55
C GLY A 4 0.06 -7.70 -9.86
N GLU A 5 -0.87 -7.62 -10.80
CA GLU A 5 -0.68 -6.94 -12.09
C GLU A 5 -0.80 -5.42 -11.97
N LEU A 6 -1.56 -4.93 -10.99
CA LEU A 6 -1.84 -3.51 -10.82
C LEU A 6 -1.03 -2.87 -9.68
N CYS A 7 -0.56 -3.64 -8.71
CA CYS A 7 0.15 -3.09 -7.55
C CYS A 7 1.47 -2.41 -7.94
N VAL A 8 1.84 -1.40 -7.15
CA VAL A 8 3.13 -0.71 -7.26
C VAL A 8 4.18 -1.51 -6.50
N ARG A 9 5.27 -1.87 -7.17
CA ARG A 9 6.31 -2.76 -6.62
C ARG A 9 7.29 -2.06 -5.69
N ASP A 10 7.54 -0.77 -5.88
CA ASP A 10 8.42 0.02 -5.03
C ASP A 10 7.71 0.42 -3.75
N VAL A 11 7.86 -0.36 -2.71
CA VAL A 11 7.25 -0.12 -1.40
C VAL A 11 8.32 0.35 -0.43
N VAL A 12 8.07 1.48 0.24
CA VAL A 12 8.93 1.96 1.32
C VAL A 12 8.66 1.12 2.55
N THR A 13 9.72 0.51 3.08
CA THR A 13 9.64 -0.42 4.21
C THR A 13 10.53 0.02 5.36
N ALA A 14 10.27 -0.54 6.54
CA ALA A 14 11.09 -0.38 7.73
C ALA A 14 11.09 -1.68 8.55
N PHE A 15 12.10 -1.83 9.40
CA PHE A 15 12.13 -2.87 10.41
C PHE A 15 11.61 -2.35 11.75
N SER A 16 11.09 -3.23 12.59
CA SER A 16 10.46 -2.85 13.86
C SER A 16 11.44 -2.26 14.90
N ASP A 17 12.72 -2.55 14.78
CA ASP A 17 13.77 -2.05 15.68
C ASP A 17 14.39 -0.72 15.23
N GLU A 18 13.99 -0.19 14.07
CA GLU A 18 14.48 1.10 13.61
C GLU A 18 13.91 2.26 14.46
N PRO A 19 14.71 3.32 14.68
CA PRO A 19 14.18 4.55 15.30
C PRO A 19 13.12 5.20 14.42
N VAL A 20 12.05 5.73 15.03
CA VAL A 20 10.99 6.42 14.28
C VAL A 20 11.50 7.65 13.53
N ILE A 21 12.55 8.31 14.02
CA ILE A 21 13.17 9.45 13.34
C ILE A 21 13.70 9.04 11.95
N ASP A 22 14.33 7.87 11.84
CA ASP A 22 14.85 7.38 10.57
C ASP A 22 13.71 7.11 9.57
N VAL A 23 12.59 6.58 10.06
CA VAL A 23 11.39 6.36 9.25
C VAL A 23 10.76 7.68 8.82
N ALA A 24 10.69 8.67 9.71
CA ALA A 24 10.20 10.00 9.37
C ALA A 24 11.04 10.66 8.26
N ARG A 25 12.36 10.55 8.33
CA ARG A 25 13.26 11.03 7.28
C ARG A 25 13.02 10.31 5.96
N ARG A 26 12.82 9.00 6.00
CA ARG A 26 12.51 8.18 4.82
C ARG A 26 11.19 8.59 4.19
N MET A 27 10.16 8.84 4.98
CA MET A 27 8.88 9.41 4.49
C MET A 27 9.07 10.74 3.77
N ALA A 28 9.89 11.63 4.34
CA ALA A 28 10.19 12.92 3.73
C ALA A 28 10.98 12.77 2.43
N GLU A 29 11.97 11.88 2.40
CA GLU A 29 12.82 11.63 1.22
C GLU A 29 12.02 11.06 0.04
N TYR A 30 11.16 10.09 0.30
CA TYR A 30 10.36 9.43 -0.74
C TYR A 30 8.98 10.04 -0.96
N GLY A 31 8.59 11.04 -0.17
CA GLY A 31 7.29 11.72 -0.29
C GLY A 31 6.11 10.80 0.00
N VAL A 32 6.24 9.89 0.96
CA VAL A 32 5.19 8.92 1.33
C VAL A 32 4.68 9.19 2.75
N GLY A 33 3.41 8.88 2.98
CA GLY A 33 2.76 9.03 4.29
C GLY A 33 2.55 7.72 5.03
N ASP A 34 2.91 6.59 4.43
CA ASP A 34 2.84 5.27 5.04
C ASP A 34 4.09 4.44 4.73
N VAL A 35 4.50 3.62 5.66
CA VAL A 35 5.64 2.72 5.54
C VAL A 35 5.21 1.36 6.06
N ILE A 36 5.49 0.32 5.29
CA ILE A 36 5.19 -1.06 5.68
C ILE A 36 6.34 -1.59 6.54
N VAL A 37 5.98 -2.08 7.72
CA VAL A 37 6.94 -2.72 8.62
C VAL A 37 7.05 -4.19 8.23
N VAL A 38 8.27 -4.64 8.00
CA VAL A 38 8.55 -5.98 7.50
C VAL A 38 9.50 -6.73 8.42
N ILE A 39 9.49 -8.03 8.29
CA ILE A 39 10.47 -8.94 8.87
C ILE A 39 11.14 -9.72 7.74
N ASP A 40 12.46 -9.88 7.81
CA ASP A 40 13.20 -10.69 6.85
C ASP A 40 12.87 -12.17 7.04
N GLU A 41 12.62 -12.84 5.93
CA GLU A 41 12.49 -14.29 5.88
C GLU A 41 13.77 -14.90 5.29
N ARG A 42 14.20 -16.05 5.79
CA ARG A 42 15.42 -16.73 5.30
C ARG A 42 15.29 -17.19 3.84
N SER A 43 14.08 -17.45 3.40
CA SER A 43 13.76 -17.80 2.03
C SER A 43 12.56 -17.01 1.54
N GLY A 44 12.74 -16.20 0.50
CA GLY A 44 11.70 -15.40 -0.11
C GLY A 44 11.79 -13.92 0.22
N LEU A 45 10.73 -13.19 -0.06
CA LEU A 45 10.62 -11.76 0.17
C LEU A 45 10.30 -11.44 1.63
N PRO A 46 10.64 -10.23 2.11
CA PRO A 46 10.26 -9.78 3.43
C PRO A 46 8.74 -9.87 3.65
N ARG A 47 8.35 -10.27 4.85
CA ARG A 47 6.94 -10.41 5.20
C ARG A 47 6.44 -9.17 5.92
N PRO A 48 5.32 -8.56 5.50
CA PRO A 48 4.73 -7.43 6.21
C PRO A 48 4.15 -7.88 7.55
N ILE A 49 4.45 -7.12 8.60
CA ILE A 49 4.00 -7.37 9.98
C ILE A 49 3.25 -6.19 10.59
N GLY A 50 3.24 -5.05 9.93
CA GLY A 50 2.56 -3.86 10.41
C GLY A 50 2.70 -2.68 9.46
N ILE A 51 2.12 -1.58 9.87
CA ILE A 51 2.17 -0.30 9.15
C ILE A 51 2.41 0.84 10.12
N ILE A 52 3.16 1.84 9.68
CA ILE A 52 3.33 3.10 10.40
C ILE A 52 3.07 4.24 9.44
N THR A 53 2.26 5.22 9.89
CA THR A 53 1.89 6.39 9.09
C THR A 53 2.49 7.67 9.67
N ASP A 54 2.53 8.72 8.85
CA ASP A 54 2.89 10.08 9.28
C ASP A 54 1.96 10.58 10.39
N ARG A 55 0.66 10.27 10.31
CA ARG A 55 -0.30 10.57 11.37
C ARG A 55 0.05 9.87 12.68
N ASP A 56 0.49 8.62 12.64
CA ASP A 56 0.94 7.88 13.83
C ASP A 56 2.14 8.58 14.48
N LEU A 57 3.09 9.09 13.70
CA LEU A 57 4.23 9.82 14.20
C LEU A 57 3.83 11.14 14.87
N VAL A 58 2.88 11.86 14.29
CA VAL A 58 2.37 13.12 14.87
C VAL A 58 1.65 12.86 16.18
N ILE A 59 0.69 11.93 16.19
CA ILE A 59 -0.21 11.72 17.33
C ILE A 59 0.46 10.94 18.45
N HIS A 60 1.23 9.91 18.12
CA HIS A 60 1.78 9.00 19.12
C HIS A 60 3.23 9.29 19.51
N VAL A 61 3.91 10.20 18.83
CA VAL A 61 5.29 10.60 19.14
C VAL A 61 5.38 12.10 19.42
N LEU A 62 5.14 12.93 18.40
CA LEU A 62 5.35 14.39 18.52
C LEU A 62 4.38 15.06 19.49
N ALA A 63 3.13 14.64 19.55
CA ALA A 63 2.12 15.18 20.46
C ALA A 63 2.30 14.71 21.91
N ARG A 64 3.19 13.76 22.16
CA ARG A 64 3.48 13.22 23.50
C ARG A 64 4.62 13.98 24.15
N SER A 65 4.33 14.63 25.29
CA SER A 65 5.35 15.37 26.05
C SER A 65 6.24 14.47 26.91
N ASP A 66 5.83 13.24 27.16
CA ASP A 66 6.53 12.23 27.96
C ASP A 66 7.53 11.39 27.15
N LEU A 67 7.64 11.61 25.84
CA LEU A 67 8.54 10.87 24.96
C LEU A 67 9.66 11.74 24.42
N VAL A 68 10.83 11.13 24.30
CA VAL A 68 11.94 11.68 23.50
C VAL A 68 11.92 10.96 22.15
N PRO A 69 11.60 11.64 21.04
CA PRO A 69 11.42 10.98 19.73
C PRO A 69 12.62 10.12 19.29
N ALA A 70 13.84 10.53 19.62
CA ALA A 70 15.06 9.78 19.29
C ALA A 70 15.13 8.40 19.96
N ASN A 71 14.37 8.17 21.03
CA ASN A 71 14.37 6.92 21.79
C ASN A 71 13.17 6.02 21.46
N VAL A 72 12.29 6.44 20.55
CA VAL A 72 11.10 5.70 20.16
C VAL A 72 11.42 4.83 18.94
N LYS A 73 11.09 3.55 19.03
CA LYS A 73 11.25 2.58 17.92
C LYS A 73 9.94 2.39 17.17
N VAL A 74 10.04 1.95 15.93
CA VAL A 74 8.90 1.60 15.08
C VAL A 74 7.95 0.64 15.80
N ALA A 75 8.47 -0.38 16.48
CA ALA A 75 7.69 -1.35 17.23
C ALA A 75 6.77 -0.74 18.29
N ASP A 76 7.14 0.43 18.83
CA ASP A 76 6.37 1.12 19.88
C ASP A 76 5.14 1.86 19.33
N VAL A 77 5.10 2.13 18.03
CA VAL A 77 4.11 2.99 17.39
C VAL A 77 3.33 2.29 16.28
N MET A 78 3.94 1.32 15.60
CA MET A 78 3.33 0.65 14.45
C MET A 78 1.99 -0.01 14.80
N ARG A 79 1.10 -0.05 13.84
CA ARG A 79 -0.12 -0.84 13.91
C ARG A 79 0.17 -2.25 13.42
N ARG A 80 -0.17 -3.23 14.24
CA ARG A 80 0.06 -4.66 13.95
C ARG A 80 -1.09 -5.32 13.20
N GLU A 81 -2.27 -4.71 13.22
CA GLU A 81 -3.43 -5.14 12.45
C GLU A 81 -3.26 -4.73 11.01
N LEU A 82 -2.74 -5.63 10.20
CA LEU A 82 -2.45 -5.39 8.79
C LEU A 82 -3.37 -6.26 7.92
N VAL A 83 -4.16 -5.58 7.10
CA VAL A 83 -4.99 -6.22 6.09
C VAL A 83 -4.18 -6.35 4.81
N VAL A 84 -4.03 -7.56 4.29
CA VAL A 84 -3.28 -7.85 3.07
C VAL A 84 -4.17 -8.55 2.06
N ALA A 85 -3.79 -8.47 0.79
CA ALA A 85 -4.37 -9.27 -0.28
C ALA A 85 -3.26 -10.05 -1.01
N ARG A 86 -3.66 -11.10 -1.69
CA ARG A 86 -2.73 -11.92 -2.47
C ARG A 86 -2.60 -11.36 -3.89
N GLU A 87 -1.44 -11.59 -4.49
CA GLU A 87 -1.17 -11.15 -5.85
C GLU A 87 -2.14 -11.77 -6.89
N ASP A 88 -2.69 -12.93 -6.60
CA ASP A 88 -3.65 -13.63 -7.46
C ASP A 88 -5.13 -13.31 -7.14
N ASP A 89 -5.40 -12.47 -6.15
CA ASP A 89 -6.75 -11.98 -5.87
C ASP A 89 -7.25 -11.06 -7.00
N ASP A 90 -8.54 -11.19 -7.34
CA ASP A 90 -9.18 -10.27 -8.28
C ASP A 90 -9.34 -8.88 -7.67
N ILE A 91 -9.20 -7.85 -8.50
CA ILE A 91 -9.34 -6.45 -8.08
C ILE A 91 -10.66 -6.20 -7.36
N GLU A 92 -11.73 -6.79 -7.83
CA GLU A 92 -13.06 -6.64 -7.21
C GLU A 92 -13.07 -7.14 -5.76
N ALA A 93 -12.43 -8.28 -5.51
CA ALA A 93 -12.30 -8.83 -4.15
C ALA A 93 -11.43 -7.94 -3.26
N VAL A 94 -10.37 -7.36 -3.79
CA VAL A 94 -9.48 -6.44 -3.06
C VAL A 94 -10.21 -5.15 -2.70
N VAL A 95 -10.95 -4.57 -3.63
CA VAL A 95 -11.76 -3.36 -3.39
C VAL A 95 -12.84 -3.62 -2.34
N ALA A 96 -13.49 -4.78 -2.38
CA ALA A 96 -14.46 -5.19 -1.36
C ALA A 96 -13.81 -5.26 0.03
N LYS A 97 -12.62 -5.83 0.12
CA LYS A 97 -11.84 -5.91 1.36
C LYS A 97 -11.42 -4.52 1.87
N MET A 98 -10.99 -3.63 0.99
CA MET A 98 -10.69 -2.24 1.33
C MET A 98 -11.91 -1.53 1.93
N ARG A 99 -13.07 -1.71 1.34
CA ARG A 99 -14.33 -1.12 1.81
C ARG A 99 -14.73 -1.69 3.17
N GLU A 100 -14.66 -3.00 3.34
CA GLU A 100 -14.99 -3.68 4.59
C GLU A 100 -14.14 -3.16 5.77
N HIS A 101 -12.84 -2.93 5.54
CA HIS A 101 -11.90 -2.48 6.56
C HIS A 101 -11.71 -0.96 6.59
N ALA A 102 -12.43 -0.21 5.75
CA ALA A 102 -12.32 1.26 5.63
C ALA A 102 -10.87 1.74 5.40
N ILE A 103 -10.15 1.03 4.54
CA ILE A 103 -8.76 1.34 4.16
C ILE A 103 -8.66 1.68 2.67
N ARG A 104 -7.70 2.53 2.32
CA ARG A 104 -7.47 2.99 0.95
C ARG A 104 -6.23 2.38 0.30
N ARG A 105 -5.42 1.67 1.07
CA ARG A 105 -4.18 1.02 0.64
C ARG A 105 -4.05 -0.34 1.29
N MET A 106 -3.45 -1.25 0.57
CA MET A 106 -3.31 -2.62 1.04
C MET A 106 -2.02 -3.24 0.48
N PRO A 107 -1.18 -3.82 1.34
CA PRO A 107 -0.05 -4.60 0.86
C PRO A 107 -0.52 -5.83 0.09
N ILE A 108 0.18 -6.12 -0.99
CA ILE A 108 -0.03 -7.29 -1.81
C ILE A 108 1.11 -8.27 -1.53
N VAL A 109 0.76 -9.51 -1.23
CA VAL A 109 1.70 -10.55 -0.86
C VAL A 109 1.63 -11.75 -1.80
N ASP A 110 2.70 -12.52 -1.86
CA ASP A 110 2.72 -13.81 -2.56
C ASP A 110 2.07 -14.92 -1.73
N ASP A 111 2.13 -16.16 -2.21
CA ASP A 111 1.55 -17.33 -1.54
C ASP A 111 2.26 -17.71 -0.24
N ARG A 112 3.47 -17.20 0.00
CA ARG A 112 4.25 -17.36 1.23
C ARG A 112 4.12 -16.19 2.20
N GLY A 113 3.33 -15.16 1.83
CA GLY A 113 3.18 -13.95 2.63
C GLY A 113 4.27 -12.90 2.40
N GLY A 114 5.13 -13.09 1.41
CA GLY A 114 6.18 -12.13 1.04
C GLY A 114 5.61 -10.90 0.33
N LEU A 115 6.10 -9.73 0.69
CA LEU A 115 5.64 -8.45 0.15
C LEU A 115 5.98 -8.32 -1.33
N GLN A 116 4.96 -8.18 -2.16
CA GLN A 116 5.07 -8.00 -3.61
C GLN A 116 4.92 -6.54 -4.02
N GLY A 117 4.08 -5.79 -3.33
CA GLY A 117 3.78 -4.42 -3.69
C GLY A 117 2.70 -3.82 -2.79
N MET A 118 2.27 -2.63 -3.18
CA MET A 118 1.18 -1.89 -2.54
C MET A 118 0.12 -1.57 -3.58
N LEU A 119 -1.14 -1.77 -3.25
CA LEU A 119 -2.26 -1.37 -4.08
C LEU A 119 -3.07 -0.30 -3.35
N SER A 120 -3.32 0.82 -4.02
CA SER A 120 -4.20 1.87 -3.52
C SER A 120 -5.52 1.89 -4.29
N ILE A 121 -6.56 2.47 -3.67
CA ILE A 121 -7.83 2.71 -4.36
C ILE A 121 -7.63 3.66 -5.55
N ASP A 122 -6.66 4.58 -5.48
CA ASP A 122 -6.36 5.50 -6.57
C ASP A 122 -5.77 4.77 -7.79
N ASP A 123 -4.95 3.74 -7.56
CA ASP A 123 -4.45 2.87 -8.64
C ASP A 123 -5.61 2.15 -9.35
N VAL A 124 -6.56 1.63 -8.58
CA VAL A 124 -7.75 0.95 -9.11
C VAL A 124 -8.60 1.93 -9.92
N LEU A 125 -8.86 3.13 -9.41
CA LEU A 125 -9.62 4.17 -10.11
C LEU A 125 -8.93 4.61 -11.40
N GLY A 126 -7.60 4.74 -11.38
CA GLY A 126 -6.80 5.03 -12.57
C GLY A 126 -6.97 3.96 -13.64
N TRP A 127 -6.86 2.70 -13.26
CA TRP A 127 -7.07 1.58 -14.17
C TRP A 127 -8.49 1.56 -14.74
N MET A 128 -9.51 1.75 -13.90
CA MET A 128 -10.91 1.80 -14.36
C MET A 128 -11.15 2.93 -15.35
N ARG A 129 -10.60 4.11 -15.10
CA ARG A 129 -10.67 5.26 -16.01
C ARG A 129 -10.06 4.90 -17.37
N ASP A 130 -8.91 4.26 -17.39
CA ASP A 130 -8.23 3.86 -18.62
C ASP A 130 -9.05 2.81 -19.39
N GLN A 131 -9.70 1.87 -18.72
CA GLN A 131 -10.62 0.91 -19.34
C GLN A 131 -11.83 1.60 -19.97
N LEU A 132 -12.44 2.56 -19.31
CA LEU A 132 -13.55 3.33 -19.85
C LEU A 132 -13.13 4.13 -21.08
N ALA A 133 -11.98 4.80 -21.07
CA ALA A 133 -11.45 5.54 -22.20
C ALA A 133 -11.21 4.63 -23.41
N ALA A 134 -10.66 3.44 -23.23
CA ALA A 134 -10.46 2.45 -24.27
C ALA A 134 -11.79 1.97 -24.89
N THR A 135 -12.79 1.71 -24.03
CA THR A 135 -14.13 1.31 -24.46
C THR A 135 -14.82 2.39 -25.28
N THR A 136 -14.76 3.66 -24.85
CA THR A 136 -15.32 4.81 -25.57
C THR A 136 -14.72 4.93 -26.97
N LYS A 137 -13.41 4.83 -27.11
CA LYS A 137 -12.74 4.86 -28.41
C LYS A 137 -13.19 3.73 -29.33
N THR A 138 -13.45 2.55 -28.81
CA THR A 138 -13.95 1.40 -29.59
C THR A 138 -15.36 1.69 -30.10
N VAL A 139 -16.24 2.25 -29.29
CA VAL A 139 -17.61 2.61 -29.67
C VAL A 139 -17.60 3.68 -30.76
N GLU A 140 -16.75 4.73 -30.63
CA GLU A 140 -16.60 5.78 -31.63
C GLU A 140 -16.15 5.21 -32.99
N ARG A 141 -15.16 4.30 -32.98
CA ARG A 141 -14.69 3.64 -34.23
C ARG A 141 -15.79 2.82 -34.89
N GLN A 142 -16.58 2.08 -34.13
CA GLN A 142 -17.71 1.31 -34.65
C GLN A 142 -18.80 2.22 -35.23
N GLY A 143 -19.08 3.34 -34.56
CA GLY A 143 -20.02 4.34 -35.04
C GLY A 143 -19.64 4.91 -36.41
N HIS A 144 -18.36 5.20 -36.63
CA HIS A 144 -17.84 5.68 -37.92
C HIS A 144 -17.92 4.64 -39.03
N VAL A 145 -17.72 3.36 -38.71
CA VAL A 145 -17.78 2.26 -39.71
C VAL A 145 -19.21 1.97 -40.15
N ARG A 146 -20.22 2.23 -39.33
CA ARG A 146 -21.63 1.99 -39.65
C ARG A 146 -22.25 3.02 -40.61
N TYR A 147 -21.62 4.18 -40.78
CA TYR A 147 -22.12 5.26 -41.65
C TYR A 147 -21.36 5.37 -42.97
N HIS A 148 -20.44 4.48 -43.22
CA HIS A 148 -19.71 4.34 -44.50
C HIS A 148 -20.14 3.05 -45.21
#